data_3ec2c071439b03c04e6d2ddcca7bc76c
#
_entry.id   3ec2c071439b03c04e6d2ddcca7bc76c
#
_cell.length_a   1.000
_cell.length_b   1.000
_cell.length_c   1.000
_cell.angle_alpha   90.00
_cell.angle_beta   90.00
_cell.angle_gamma   90.00
#
_symmetry.space_group_name_H-M   'P 1'
#
loop_
_entity.id
_entity.type
_entity.pdbx_description
1 polymer ?
#
loop_
_entity_poly.entity_id
_entity_poly.type
_entity_poly.pdbx_seq_one_letter_code
_entity_poly.pdbx_strand_id
1 'polypeptide(L)'
;MPITFITYMIGTLALAGIFPFAGFWSKDEILLDGYLVGFFGDKGPLYNLGGFIALGGLLIAAGFTAFYMWRQIQMVFFGQARTEAAHHAPESNAFMCIPLIVLAVLSVFGGFFNTPSNVLGLDNIFGAHLFTSFLEPSVLHAHVADFNPFLAIAALAVAIGAIMLAHRIYAGSKAVTASNTDPLYENGGTRRLWAFANARMYWDQFYGALLEQPFNRSSKFLADKLDWAFWHDYIHDTVIFKGFNAVIFKGFNAIGQLLSKPVDVGIIDGIVNAVGAVVRWIAQWGRGLQTGYVRTYAVTLLLGVVLVIVLLILPALTQAR
;
A
#
# COMPACT_ATOMS: atom_id res chain seq x y z
N MET A 1 -25.77 -8.14 13.35
CA MET A 1 -25.05 -7.88 12.05
C MET A 1 -25.35 -8.96 11.02
N PRO A 2 -26.60 -9.05 10.50
CA PRO A 2 -27.00 -10.15 9.58
C PRO A 2 -26.32 -10.07 8.21
N ILE A 3 -26.15 -8.88 7.64
CA ILE A 3 -25.52 -8.72 6.32
C ILE A 3 -24.04 -9.12 6.42
N THR A 4 -23.34 -8.61 7.41
CA THR A 4 -21.94 -8.98 7.69
C THR A 4 -21.79 -10.48 7.89
N PHE A 5 -22.70 -11.13 8.64
CA PHE A 5 -22.67 -12.57 8.86
C PHE A 5 -22.83 -13.36 7.56
N ILE A 6 -23.85 -13.03 6.74
CA ILE A 6 -24.12 -13.76 5.49
C ILE A 6 -22.97 -13.61 4.50
N THR A 7 -22.48 -12.39 4.31
CA THR A 7 -21.36 -12.12 3.40
C THR A 7 -20.07 -12.80 3.86
N TYR A 8 -19.82 -12.80 5.17
CA TYR A 8 -18.68 -13.49 5.78
C TYR A 8 -18.81 -15.02 5.63
N MET A 9 -19.99 -15.58 5.84
CA MET A 9 -20.27 -17.01 5.64
C MET A 9 -20.01 -17.44 4.20
N ILE A 10 -20.49 -16.67 3.23
CA ILE A 10 -20.24 -16.91 1.80
C ILE A 10 -18.75 -16.89 1.51
N GLY A 11 -18.02 -15.86 1.97
CA GLY A 11 -16.58 -15.77 1.84
C GLY A 11 -15.83 -16.94 2.48
N THR A 12 -16.29 -17.40 3.65
CA THR A 12 -15.74 -18.57 4.33
C THR A 12 -15.90 -19.85 3.53
N LEU A 13 -17.10 -20.09 2.98
CA LEU A 13 -17.35 -21.28 2.15
C LEU A 13 -16.54 -21.24 0.84
N ALA A 14 -16.40 -20.05 0.25
CA ALA A 14 -15.55 -19.85 -0.92
C ALA A 14 -14.08 -20.11 -0.58
N LEU A 15 -13.58 -19.56 0.51
CA LEU A 15 -12.19 -19.75 0.94
C LEU A 15 -11.91 -21.21 1.36
N ALA A 16 -12.89 -21.90 1.96
CA ALA A 16 -12.78 -23.32 2.27
C ALA A 16 -12.76 -24.22 1.03
N GLY A 17 -13.16 -23.71 -0.14
CA GLY A 17 -13.21 -24.47 -1.38
C GLY A 17 -14.45 -25.39 -1.46
N ILE A 18 -15.57 -24.94 -0.92
CA ILE A 18 -16.83 -25.67 -0.97
C ILE A 18 -17.53 -25.37 -2.32
N PHE A 19 -18.04 -26.42 -2.97
CA PHE A 19 -18.88 -26.27 -4.17
C PHE A 19 -20.20 -25.55 -3.80
N PRO A 20 -20.71 -24.62 -4.60
CA PRO A 20 -20.27 -24.18 -5.94
C PRO A 20 -19.41 -22.91 -5.94
N PHE A 21 -18.90 -22.46 -4.80
CA PHE A 21 -18.20 -21.20 -4.65
C PHE A 21 -16.88 -21.12 -5.45
N ALA A 22 -16.45 -19.89 -5.76
CA ALA A 22 -15.29 -19.62 -6.62
C ALA A 22 -13.99 -20.32 -6.17
N GLY A 23 -13.77 -20.46 -4.87
CA GLY A 23 -12.60 -21.13 -4.32
C GLY A 23 -12.54 -22.63 -4.56
N PHE A 24 -13.65 -23.29 -4.85
CA PHE A 24 -13.67 -24.68 -5.27
C PHE A 24 -12.95 -24.84 -6.61
N TRP A 25 -13.33 -24.07 -7.60
CA TRP A 25 -12.79 -24.13 -8.96
C TRP A 25 -11.27 -23.86 -9.00
N SER A 26 -10.84 -22.79 -8.34
CA SER A 26 -9.43 -22.42 -8.31
C SER A 26 -8.55 -23.42 -7.57
N LYS A 27 -9.05 -23.98 -6.46
CA LYS A 27 -8.28 -25.00 -5.70
C LYS A 27 -8.19 -26.32 -6.43
N ASP A 28 -9.25 -26.73 -7.11
CA ASP A 28 -9.27 -27.95 -7.89
C ASP A 28 -8.21 -27.91 -9.00
N GLU A 29 -8.11 -26.79 -9.73
CA GLU A 29 -7.11 -26.60 -10.77
C GLU A 29 -5.68 -26.68 -10.23
N ILE A 30 -5.37 -26.00 -9.11
CA ILE A 30 -4.04 -26.03 -8.48
C ILE A 30 -3.69 -27.43 -7.96
N LEU A 31 -4.66 -28.13 -7.36
CA LEU A 31 -4.47 -29.50 -6.88
C LEU A 31 -4.24 -30.48 -8.04
N LEU A 32 -4.94 -30.27 -9.14
CA LEU A 32 -4.79 -31.06 -10.35
C LEU A 32 -3.39 -30.91 -10.95
N ASP A 33 -2.85 -29.71 -11.01
CA ASP A 33 -1.47 -29.48 -11.45
C ASP A 33 -0.46 -30.21 -10.56
N GLY A 34 -0.62 -30.13 -9.24
CA GLY A 34 0.21 -30.87 -8.29
C GLY A 34 0.11 -32.40 -8.48
N TYR A 35 -1.10 -32.90 -8.77
CA TYR A 35 -1.35 -34.30 -9.07
C TYR A 35 -0.67 -34.74 -10.38
N LEU A 36 -0.87 -33.98 -11.47
CA LEU A 36 -0.27 -34.28 -12.77
C LEU A 36 1.26 -34.27 -12.70
N VAL A 37 1.85 -33.29 -12.04
CA VAL A 37 3.31 -33.23 -11.84
C VAL A 37 3.81 -34.40 -11.01
N GLY A 38 3.10 -34.77 -9.96
CA GLY A 38 3.50 -35.86 -9.06
C GLY A 38 3.45 -37.24 -9.74
N PHE A 39 2.36 -37.53 -10.42
CA PHE A 39 2.11 -38.88 -10.97
C PHE A 39 2.58 -39.05 -12.42
N PHE A 40 2.55 -37.98 -13.22
CA PHE A 40 2.78 -38.02 -14.66
C PHE A 40 3.92 -37.13 -15.14
N GLY A 41 4.62 -36.44 -14.22
CA GLY A 41 5.74 -35.57 -14.58
C GLY A 41 6.89 -36.36 -15.20
N ASP A 42 7.44 -35.91 -16.30
CA ASP A 42 8.50 -36.52 -17.09
C ASP A 42 9.90 -35.91 -16.84
N LYS A 43 9.99 -34.87 -16.00
CA LYS A 43 11.22 -34.09 -15.73
C LYS A 43 12.13 -34.75 -14.65
N GLY A 44 11.78 -35.95 -14.18
CA GLY A 44 12.60 -36.77 -13.29
C GLY A 44 12.09 -36.83 -11.84
N PRO A 45 12.68 -37.74 -11.00
CA PRO A 45 12.14 -38.11 -9.69
C PRO A 45 12.04 -36.97 -8.70
N LEU A 46 12.97 -36.02 -8.73
CA LEU A 46 12.94 -34.84 -7.83
C LEU A 46 11.78 -33.86 -8.19
N TYR A 47 11.47 -33.76 -9.47
CA TYR A 47 10.35 -32.96 -9.94
C TYR A 47 9.00 -33.59 -9.53
N ASN A 48 8.87 -34.91 -9.69
CA ASN A 48 7.69 -35.66 -9.26
C ASN A 48 7.50 -35.59 -7.73
N LEU A 49 8.59 -35.69 -6.96
CA LEU A 49 8.54 -35.49 -5.51
C LEU A 49 8.03 -34.12 -5.14
N GLY A 50 8.43 -33.07 -5.87
CA GLY A 50 7.90 -31.70 -5.73
C GLY A 50 6.39 -31.65 -5.94
N GLY A 51 5.86 -32.32 -6.96
CA GLY A 51 4.42 -32.46 -7.22
C GLY A 51 3.66 -33.15 -6.08
N PHE A 52 4.18 -34.24 -5.54
CA PHE A 52 3.58 -34.93 -4.38
C PHE A 52 3.59 -34.07 -3.12
N ILE A 53 4.69 -33.38 -2.84
CA ILE A 53 4.78 -32.45 -1.69
C ILE A 53 3.80 -31.30 -1.86
N ALA A 54 3.69 -30.73 -3.07
CA ALA A 54 2.72 -29.67 -3.37
C ALA A 54 1.29 -30.16 -3.18
N LEU A 55 0.92 -31.29 -3.76
CA LEU A 55 -0.42 -31.86 -3.63
C LEU A 55 -0.78 -32.13 -2.17
N GLY A 56 0.07 -32.85 -1.43
CA GLY A 56 -0.15 -33.18 -0.03
C GLY A 56 -0.20 -31.92 0.86
N GLY A 57 0.73 -30.99 0.66
CA GLY A 57 0.78 -29.73 1.39
C GLY A 57 -0.44 -28.86 1.14
N LEU A 58 -0.92 -28.78 -0.10
CA LEU A 58 -2.11 -28.02 -0.46
C LEU A 58 -3.40 -28.63 0.09
N LEU A 59 -3.52 -29.97 0.09
CA LEU A 59 -4.67 -30.65 0.71
C LEU A 59 -4.72 -30.42 2.22
N ILE A 60 -3.57 -30.52 2.90
CA ILE A 60 -3.46 -30.21 4.33
C ILE A 60 -3.80 -28.74 4.59
N ALA A 61 -3.27 -27.83 3.80
CA ALA A 61 -3.54 -26.40 3.91
C ALA A 61 -5.03 -26.09 3.67
N ALA A 62 -5.69 -26.76 2.72
CA ALA A 62 -7.12 -26.63 2.49
C ALA A 62 -7.94 -27.07 3.72
N GLY A 63 -7.55 -28.20 4.34
CA GLY A 63 -8.18 -28.66 5.58
C GLY A 63 -7.99 -27.67 6.74
N PHE A 64 -6.79 -27.16 6.96
CA PHE A 64 -6.55 -26.14 7.99
C PHE A 64 -7.32 -24.85 7.69
N THR A 65 -7.41 -24.45 6.42
CA THR A 65 -8.17 -23.27 6.01
C THR A 65 -9.65 -23.42 6.36
N ALA A 66 -10.25 -24.53 5.98
CA ALA A 66 -11.65 -24.83 6.30
C ALA A 66 -11.90 -24.86 7.82
N PHE A 67 -10.96 -25.45 8.57
CA PHE A 67 -11.04 -25.56 10.03
C PHE A 67 -10.98 -24.18 10.69
N TYR A 68 -9.96 -23.35 10.40
CA TYR A 68 -9.81 -22.07 11.11
C TYR A 68 -10.89 -21.08 10.72
N MET A 69 -11.35 -21.10 9.48
CA MET A 69 -12.44 -20.22 9.04
C MET A 69 -13.76 -20.59 9.73
N TRP A 70 -14.07 -21.88 9.85
CA TRP A 70 -15.26 -22.30 10.56
C TRP A 70 -15.17 -22.04 12.08
N ARG A 71 -14.00 -22.26 12.67
CA ARG A 71 -13.72 -21.85 14.05
C ARG A 71 -14.01 -20.38 14.26
N GLN A 72 -13.54 -19.51 13.36
CA GLN A 72 -13.77 -18.07 13.44
C GLN A 72 -15.25 -17.73 13.37
N ILE A 73 -16.02 -18.36 12.49
CA ILE A 73 -17.49 -18.19 12.44
C ILE A 73 -18.12 -18.57 13.78
N GLN A 74 -17.77 -19.72 14.34
CA GLN A 74 -18.32 -20.16 15.63
C GLN A 74 -17.99 -19.18 16.75
N MET A 75 -16.80 -18.65 16.76
CA MET A 75 -16.36 -17.73 17.83
C MET A 75 -16.91 -16.31 17.69
N VAL A 76 -17.16 -15.83 16.47
CA VAL A 76 -17.59 -14.46 16.21
C VAL A 76 -19.11 -14.33 16.18
N PHE A 77 -19.81 -15.26 15.49
CA PHE A 77 -21.23 -15.12 15.21
C PHE A 77 -22.13 -16.03 16.04
N PHE A 78 -21.64 -17.18 16.48
CA PHE A 78 -22.44 -18.16 17.24
C PHE A 78 -22.12 -18.24 18.72
N GLY A 79 -21.07 -17.53 19.18
CA GLY A 79 -20.76 -17.42 20.59
C GLY A 79 -21.59 -16.37 21.32
N GLN A 80 -21.49 -16.35 22.66
CA GLN A 80 -22.05 -15.24 23.45
C GLN A 80 -21.17 -13.99 23.31
N ALA A 81 -21.80 -12.82 23.30
CA ALA A 81 -21.09 -11.55 23.30
C ALA A 81 -20.19 -11.46 24.54
N ARG A 82 -18.90 -11.13 24.33
CA ARG A 82 -17.87 -11.09 25.38
C ARG A 82 -17.66 -9.71 25.97
N THR A 83 -18.13 -8.69 25.28
CA THR A 83 -18.02 -7.29 25.69
C THR A 83 -19.35 -6.59 25.48
N GLU A 84 -19.59 -5.53 26.21
CA GLU A 84 -20.78 -4.69 26.07
C GLU A 84 -20.90 -4.14 24.63
N ALA A 85 -19.78 -3.73 24.04
CA ALA A 85 -19.74 -3.27 22.66
C ALA A 85 -20.16 -4.35 21.65
N ALA A 86 -19.81 -5.62 21.89
CA ALA A 86 -20.23 -6.74 21.03
C ALA A 86 -21.73 -7.05 21.19
N HIS A 87 -22.28 -6.86 22.38
CA HIS A 87 -23.71 -7.08 22.66
C HIS A 87 -24.60 -6.10 21.88
N HIS A 88 -24.16 -4.86 21.77
CA HIS A 88 -24.89 -3.78 21.11
C HIS A 88 -24.36 -3.44 19.71
N ALA A 89 -23.55 -4.32 19.09
CA ALA A 89 -22.95 -4.06 17.78
C ALA A 89 -24.05 -3.93 16.68
N PRO A 90 -24.27 -2.73 16.12
CA PRO A 90 -25.18 -2.52 15.02
C PRO A 90 -24.59 -3.06 13.71
N GLU A 91 -25.43 -3.17 12.67
CA GLU A 91 -24.92 -3.44 11.32
C GLU A 91 -24.10 -2.26 10.82
N SER A 92 -23.10 -2.56 10.00
CA SER A 92 -22.25 -1.54 9.38
C SER A 92 -23.05 -0.68 8.39
N ASN A 93 -22.54 0.51 8.11
CA ASN A 93 -23.19 1.42 7.16
C ASN A 93 -23.12 0.87 5.71
N ALA A 94 -23.93 1.45 4.81
CA ALA A 94 -24.05 1.01 3.42
C ALA A 94 -22.70 1.03 2.67
N PHE A 95 -21.80 1.98 2.98
CA PHE A 95 -20.48 2.07 2.33
C PHE A 95 -19.58 0.87 2.64
N MET A 96 -19.80 0.19 3.76
CA MET A 96 -19.10 -1.05 4.10
C MET A 96 -19.88 -2.29 3.63
N CYS A 97 -21.20 -2.28 3.74
CA CYS A 97 -22.02 -3.44 3.38
C CYS A 97 -22.09 -3.67 1.86
N ILE A 98 -22.14 -2.62 1.03
CA ILE A 98 -22.22 -2.76 -0.43
C ILE A 98 -21.01 -3.51 -1.00
N PRO A 99 -19.75 -3.11 -0.71
CA PRO A 99 -18.58 -3.88 -1.16
C PRO A 99 -18.59 -5.34 -0.70
N LEU A 100 -19.01 -5.61 0.54
CA LEU A 100 -19.12 -6.98 1.06
C LEU A 100 -20.14 -7.81 0.28
N ILE A 101 -21.30 -7.23 -0.06
CA ILE A 101 -22.31 -7.89 -0.86
C ILE A 101 -21.80 -8.17 -2.27
N VAL A 102 -21.13 -7.19 -2.91
CA VAL A 102 -20.53 -7.37 -4.24
C VAL A 102 -19.51 -8.51 -4.22
N LEU A 103 -18.60 -8.52 -3.23
CA LEU A 103 -17.61 -9.58 -3.08
C LEU A 103 -18.25 -10.94 -2.80
N ALA A 104 -19.32 -10.98 -2.01
CA ALA A 104 -20.06 -12.21 -1.77
C ALA A 104 -20.71 -12.75 -3.04
N VAL A 105 -21.32 -11.89 -3.86
CA VAL A 105 -21.88 -12.26 -5.18
C VAL A 105 -20.79 -12.79 -6.10
N LEU A 106 -19.64 -12.11 -6.18
CA LEU A 106 -18.49 -12.57 -6.96
C LEU A 106 -17.92 -13.90 -6.42
N SER A 107 -17.94 -14.12 -5.12
CA SER A 107 -17.52 -15.37 -4.50
C SER A 107 -18.43 -16.54 -4.86
N VAL A 108 -19.71 -16.29 -5.12
CA VAL A 108 -20.66 -17.31 -5.60
C VAL A 108 -20.48 -17.57 -7.09
N PHE A 109 -20.44 -16.52 -7.90
CA PHE A 109 -20.52 -16.62 -9.36
C PHE A 109 -19.17 -16.56 -10.08
N GLY A 110 -18.14 -15.97 -9.47
CA GLY A 110 -16.85 -15.74 -10.11
C GLY A 110 -16.14 -16.99 -10.60
N GLY A 111 -16.36 -18.13 -9.93
CA GLY A 111 -15.78 -19.40 -10.33
C GLY A 111 -16.33 -19.96 -11.65
N PHE A 112 -17.56 -19.61 -11.98
CA PHE A 112 -18.19 -20.09 -13.22
C PHE A 112 -17.60 -19.46 -14.49
N PHE A 113 -16.83 -18.38 -14.38
CA PHE A 113 -16.08 -17.82 -15.53
C PHE A 113 -14.92 -18.71 -16.00
N ASN A 114 -14.51 -19.70 -15.21
CA ASN A 114 -13.47 -20.65 -15.60
C ASN A 114 -13.90 -22.10 -15.33
N THR A 115 -15.12 -22.44 -15.65
CA THR A 115 -15.67 -23.80 -15.50
C THR A 115 -14.94 -24.75 -16.46
N PRO A 116 -14.41 -25.88 -15.98
CA PRO A 116 -13.86 -26.90 -16.86
C PRO A 116 -14.90 -27.50 -17.80
N SER A 117 -14.48 -28.02 -18.94
CA SER A 117 -15.37 -28.69 -19.91
C SER A 117 -16.01 -29.94 -19.29
N ASN A 118 -17.24 -30.22 -19.67
CA ASN A 118 -17.99 -31.43 -19.27
C ASN A 118 -18.29 -31.60 -17.76
N VAL A 119 -18.27 -30.53 -16.98
CA VAL A 119 -18.63 -30.56 -15.57
C VAL A 119 -20.11 -30.24 -15.38
N LEU A 120 -20.91 -31.25 -15.13
CA LEU A 120 -22.36 -31.14 -14.84
C LEU A 120 -23.17 -30.34 -15.89
N GLY A 121 -22.64 -30.16 -17.10
CA GLY A 121 -23.26 -29.35 -18.15
C GLY A 121 -23.21 -27.82 -17.88
N LEU A 122 -22.42 -27.37 -16.90
CA LEU A 122 -22.29 -25.96 -16.57
C LEU A 122 -21.57 -25.17 -17.66
N ASP A 123 -20.66 -25.83 -18.39
CA ASP A 123 -19.99 -25.33 -19.58
C ASP A 123 -20.97 -24.90 -20.69
N ASN A 124 -22.15 -25.57 -20.82
CA ASN A 124 -23.17 -25.18 -21.76
C ASN A 124 -23.94 -23.90 -21.35
N ILE A 125 -23.90 -23.54 -20.06
CA ILE A 125 -24.62 -22.39 -19.51
C ILE A 125 -23.68 -21.17 -19.41
N PHE A 126 -22.47 -21.36 -18.86
CA PHE A 126 -21.54 -20.30 -18.56
C PHE A 126 -20.36 -20.19 -19.55
N GLY A 127 -20.17 -21.20 -20.41
CA GLY A 127 -19.01 -21.35 -21.27
C GLY A 127 -17.83 -22.02 -20.55
N ALA A 128 -17.05 -22.84 -21.30
CA ALA A 128 -15.87 -23.47 -20.74
C ALA A 128 -14.65 -22.57 -20.84
N HIS A 129 -13.82 -22.54 -19.79
CA HIS A 129 -12.50 -21.90 -19.77
C HIS A 129 -12.44 -20.44 -20.25
N LEU A 130 -13.50 -19.64 -20.03
CA LEU A 130 -13.56 -18.26 -20.51
C LEU A 130 -12.39 -17.41 -20.03
N PHE A 131 -12.05 -17.53 -18.74
CA PHE A 131 -10.96 -16.77 -18.15
C PHE A 131 -9.60 -17.25 -18.66
N THR A 132 -9.40 -18.55 -18.77
CA THR A 132 -8.16 -19.13 -19.32
C THR A 132 -7.99 -18.73 -20.78
N SER A 133 -9.03 -18.80 -21.60
CA SER A 133 -9.01 -18.38 -23.02
C SER A 133 -8.71 -16.89 -23.18
N PHE A 134 -9.18 -16.05 -22.26
CA PHE A 134 -8.86 -14.63 -22.25
C PHE A 134 -7.39 -14.36 -21.91
N LEU A 135 -6.79 -15.16 -21.01
CA LEU A 135 -5.38 -15.01 -20.62
C LEU A 135 -4.39 -15.68 -21.55
N GLU A 136 -4.82 -16.70 -22.31
CA GLU A 136 -3.95 -17.51 -23.20
C GLU A 136 -3.00 -16.69 -24.08
N PRO A 137 -3.42 -15.57 -24.72
CA PRO A 137 -2.53 -14.76 -25.53
C PRO A 137 -1.41 -14.07 -24.73
N SER A 138 -1.58 -13.94 -23.41
CA SER A 138 -0.67 -13.20 -22.52
C SER A 138 0.22 -14.11 -21.67
N VAL A 139 -0.09 -15.39 -21.59
CA VAL A 139 0.61 -16.37 -20.75
C VAL A 139 1.26 -17.43 -21.63
N LEU A 140 2.61 -17.55 -21.54
CA LEU A 140 3.33 -18.62 -22.24
C LEU A 140 2.90 -19.98 -21.64
N HIS A 141 2.38 -20.88 -22.49
CA HIS A 141 1.95 -22.23 -22.11
C HIS A 141 0.79 -22.27 -21.10
N ALA A 142 -0.30 -21.56 -21.37
CA ALA A 142 -1.54 -21.80 -20.66
C ALA A 142 -1.98 -23.27 -20.88
N HIS A 143 -1.82 -24.09 -19.85
CA HIS A 143 -2.25 -25.50 -19.88
C HIS A 143 -3.65 -25.58 -19.33
N VAL A 144 -4.59 -26.04 -20.13
CA VAL A 144 -5.95 -26.36 -19.70
C VAL A 144 -5.96 -27.85 -19.35
N ALA A 145 -6.03 -28.16 -18.06
CA ALA A 145 -6.15 -29.54 -17.63
C ALA A 145 -7.61 -29.98 -17.56
N ASP A 146 -7.87 -31.24 -17.91
CA ASP A 146 -9.21 -31.83 -17.78
C ASP A 146 -9.60 -31.97 -16.30
N PHE A 147 -10.87 -31.71 -15.99
CA PHE A 147 -11.40 -31.82 -14.63
C PHE A 147 -11.27 -33.23 -14.08
N ASN A 148 -10.70 -33.37 -12.87
CA ASN A 148 -10.57 -34.67 -12.20
C ASN A 148 -11.59 -34.77 -11.04
N PRO A 149 -12.73 -35.43 -11.23
CA PRO A 149 -13.79 -35.49 -10.21
C PRO A 149 -13.34 -36.23 -8.94
N PHE A 150 -12.39 -37.16 -9.03
CA PHE A 150 -11.88 -37.87 -7.85
C PHE A 150 -11.10 -36.92 -6.93
N LEU A 151 -10.26 -36.09 -7.50
CA LEU A 151 -9.46 -35.13 -6.75
C LEU A 151 -10.34 -34.03 -6.15
N ALA A 152 -11.29 -33.52 -6.91
CA ALA A 152 -12.29 -32.54 -6.45
C ALA A 152 -13.10 -33.07 -5.26
N ILE A 153 -13.59 -34.32 -5.34
CA ILE A 153 -14.33 -34.97 -4.25
C ILE A 153 -13.42 -35.16 -3.02
N ALA A 154 -12.16 -35.56 -3.22
CA ALA A 154 -11.21 -35.72 -2.12
C ALA A 154 -10.95 -34.38 -1.40
N ALA A 155 -10.71 -33.32 -2.15
CA ALA A 155 -10.52 -31.97 -1.60
C ALA A 155 -11.76 -31.47 -0.85
N LEU A 156 -12.95 -31.69 -1.43
CA LEU A 156 -14.22 -31.33 -0.81
C LEU A 156 -14.47 -32.13 0.48
N ALA A 157 -14.15 -33.42 0.49
CA ALA A 157 -14.26 -34.27 1.67
C ALA A 157 -13.35 -33.80 2.80
N VAL A 158 -12.11 -33.40 2.48
CA VAL A 158 -11.16 -32.82 3.44
C VAL A 158 -11.71 -31.51 4.02
N ALA A 159 -12.23 -30.63 3.17
CA ALA A 159 -12.79 -29.34 3.61
C ALA A 159 -14.03 -29.53 4.50
N ILE A 160 -14.99 -30.37 4.08
CA ILE A 160 -16.19 -30.67 4.87
C ILE A 160 -15.83 -31.37 6.18
N GLY A 161 -14.91 -32.34 6.16
CA GLY A 161 -14.42 -33.02 7.36
C GLY A 161 -13.80 -32.07 8.36
N ALA A 162 -13.01 -31.12 7.88
CA ALA A 162 -12.40 -30.06 8.70
C ALA A 162 -13.45 -29.10 9.28
N ILE A 163 -14.46 -28.71 8.50
CA ILE A 163 -15.61 -27.91 8.98
C ILE A 163 -16.37 -28.66 10.08
N MET A 164 -16.70 -29.93 9.85
CA MET A 164 -17.41 -30.74 10.84
C MET A 164 -16.60 -30.93 12.12
N LEU A 165 -15.28 -31.12 12.02
CA LEU A 165 -14.39 -31.20 13.16
C LEU A 165 -14.37 -29.88 13.94
N ALA A 166 -14.20 -28.75 13.26
CA ALA A 166 -14.26 -27.43 13.89
C ALA A 166 -15.60 -27.17 14.55
N HIS A 167 -16.70 -27.55 13.90
CA HIS A 167 -18.04 -27.43 14.47
C HIS A 167 -18.19 -28.26 15.76
N ARG A 168 -17.75 -29.51 15.76
CA ARG A 168 -17.82 -30.37 16.97
C ARG A 168 -17.01 -29.80 18.15
N ILE A 169 -15.89 -29.13 17.86
CA ILE A 169 -15.00 -28.58 18.89
C ILE A 169 -15.54 -27.26 19.42
N TYR A 170 -16.06 -26.37 18.56
CA TYR A 170 -16.36 -25.00 18.91
C TYR A 170 -17.86 -24.64 18.99
N ALA A 171 -18.77 -25.54 18.61
CA ALA A 171 -20.19 -25.23 18.63
C ALA A 171 -20.81 -25.27 20.05
N GLY A 172 -21.81 -24.46 20.25
CA GLY A 172 -22.62 -24.44 21.47
C GLY A 172 -21.89 -23.93 22.71
N SER A 173 -22.07 -24.59 23.85
CA SER A 173 -21.46 -24.23 25.13
C SER A 173 -19.93 -24.34 25.18
N LYS A 174 -19.34 -24.97 24.14
CA LYS A 174 -17.89 -25.10 23.96
C LYS A 174 -17.28 -23.86 23.30
N ALA A 175 -18.08 -22.91 22.84
CA ALA A 175 -17.59 -21.67 22.32
C ALA A 175 -16.75 -20.94 23.36
N VAL A 176 -15.56 -20.47 22.97
CA VAL A 176 -14.64 -19.75 23.86
C VAL A 176 -15.30 -18.47 24.34
N THR A 177 -15.59 -18.39 25.64
CA THR A 177 -16.06 -17.16 26.30
C THR A 177 -14.87 -16.37 26.85
N ALA A 178 -15.09 -15.16 27.33
CA ALA A 178 -14.03 -14.33 27.90
C ALA A 178 -13.31 -14.99 29.09
N SER A 179 -13.99 -15.91 29.78
CA SER A 179 -13.50 -16.61 30.99
C SER A 179 -12.98 -18.03 30.67
N ASN A 180 -13.26 -18.57 29.50
CA ASN A 180 -12.90 -19.94 29.17
C ASN A 180 -11.67 -19.98 28.27
N THR A 181 -10.81 -20.96 28.53
CA THR A 181 -9.66 -21.29 27.67
C THR A 181 -10.13 -22.00 26.41
N ASP A 182 -9.29 -22.01 25.36
CA ASP A 182 -9.59 -22.70 24.11
C ASP A 182 -9.76 -24.22 24.35
N PRO A 183 -10.82 -24.87 23.85
CA PRO A 183 -11.05 -26.30 24.01
C PRO A 183 -9.88 -27.19 23.59
N LEU A 184 -9.10 -26.77 22.60
CA LEU A 184 -7.89 -27.51 22.17
C LEU A 184 -6.73 -27.39 23.19
N TYR A 185 -6.69 -26.30 23.97
CA TYR A 185 -5.74 -26.14 25.04
C TYR A 185 -6.09 -26.96 26.29
N GLU A 186 -7.38 -27.07 26.60
CA GLU A 186 -7.87 -27.86 27.75
C GLU A 186 -7.63 -29.36 27.57
N ASN A 187 -7.69 -29.85 26.34
CA ASN A 187 -7.45 -31.24 26.03
C ASN A 187 -5.95 -31.55 26.05
N GLY A 188 -5.52 -32.43 26.95
CA GLY A 188 -4.11 -32.81 27.14
C GLY A 188 -3.42 -33.34 25.89
N GLY A 189 -4.16 -34.00 24.99
CA GLY A 189 -3.62 -34.55 23.72
C GLY A 189 -3.32 -33.45 22.68
N THR A 190 -4.11 -32.38 22.64
CA THR A 190 -3.95 -31.28 21.64
C THR A 190 -3.23 -30.06 22.18
N ARG A 191 -3.03 -29.97 23.49
CA ARG A 191 -2.42 -28.83 24.18
C ARG A 191 -1.05 -28.42 23.60
N ARG A 192 -0.18 -29.39 23.32
CA ARG A 192 1.16 -29.10 22.77
C ARG A 192 1.06 -28.56 21.34
N LEU A 193 0.19 -29.14 20.53
CA LEU A 193 -0.05 -28.67 19.16
C LEU A 193 -0.68 -27.28 19.16
N TRP A 194 -1.65 -27.04 20.05
CA TRP A 194 -2.25 -25.74 20.22
C TRP A 194 -1.20 -24.69 20.66
N ALA A 195 -0.36 -25.01 21.64
CA ALA A 195 0.68 -24.11 22.12
C ALA A 195 1.70 -23.77 21.02
N PHE A 196 2.10 -24.76 20.21
CA PHE A 196 2.96 -24.57 19.06
C PHE A 196 2.32 -23.66 18.00
N ALA A 197 1.05 -23.91 17.64
CA ALA A 197 0.31 -23.09 16.70
C ALA A 197 0.06 -21.67 17.23
N ASN A 198 -0.29 -21.54 18.52
CA ASN A 198 -0.50 -20.24 19.18
C ASN A 198 0.79 -19.41 19.29
N ALA A 199 1.94 -20.07 19.43
CA ALA A 199 3.25 -19.44 19.32
C ALA A 199 3.67 -19.14 17.87
N ARG A 200 2.72 -19.22 16.90
CA ARG A 200 2.96 -19.01 15.47
C ARG A 200 4.09 -19.87 14.93
N MET A 201 4.16 -21.13 15.41
CA MET A 201 5.20 -22.12 15.06
C MET A 201 6.62 -21.58 15.32
N TYR A 202 6.78 -20.63 16.21
CA TYR A 202 8.03 -19.94 16.55
C TYR A 202 8.68 -19.20 15.38
N TRP A 203 7.94 -18.90 14.31
CA TRP A 203 8.47 -18.18 13.16
C TRP A 203 8.97 -16.77 13.52
N ASP A 204 8.22 -16.05 14.38
CA ASP A 204 8.64 -14.71 14.82
C ASP A 204 9.97 -14.76 15.57
N GLN A 205 10.18 -15.77 16.41
CA GLN A 205 11.44 -15.98 17.12
C GLN A 205 12.57 -16.36 16.15
N PHE A 206 12.28 -17.21 15.17
CA PHE A 206 13.24 -17.61 14.14
C PHE A 206 13.66 -16.42 13.29
N TYR A 207 12.73 -15.65 12.77
CA TYR A 207 13.04 -14.42 12.03
C TYR A 207 13.73 -13.36 12.88
N GLY A 208 13.29 -13.20 14.12
CA GLY A 208 13.93 -12.31 15.08
C GLY A 208 15.40 -12.65 15.31
N ALA A 209 15.71 -13.95 15.49
CA ALA A 209 17.07 -14.39 15.71
C ALA A 209 17.94 -14.39 14.44
N LEU A 210 17.37 -14.77 13.29
CA LEU A 210 18.12 -14.96 12.05
C LEU A 210 18.30 -13.67 11.24
N LEU A 211 17.29 -12.82 11.22
CA LEU A 211 17.27 -11.61 10.38
C LEU A 211 17.27 -10.31 11.19
N GLU A 212 16.31 -10.16 12.11
CA GLU A 212 16.09 -8.88 12.78
C GLU A 212 17.25 -8.49 13.70
N GLN A 213 17.70 -9.41 14.58
CA GLN A 213 18.79 -9.11 15.52
C GLN A 213 20.14 -8.87 14.80
N PRO A 214 20.58 -9.70 13.83
CA PRO A 214 21.77 -9.41 13.05
C PRO A 214 21.68 -8.12 12.27
N PHE A 215 20.52 -7.85 11.64
CA PHE A 215 20.30 -6.60 10.91
C PHE A 215 20.38 -5.38 11.85
N ASN A 216 19.69 -5.42 12.98
CA ASN A 216 19.70 -4.34 13.96
C ASN A 216 21.08 -4.11 14.56
N ARG A 217 21.85 -5.18 14.82
CA ARG A 217 23.25 -5.06 15.27
C ARG A 217 24.14 -4.42 14.22
N SER A 218 24.01 -4.85 12.98
CA SER A 218 24.77 -4.29 11.85
C SER A 218 24.37 -2.83 11.59
N SER A 219 23.10 -2.52 11.61
CA SER A 219 22.59 -1.14 11.44
C SER A 219 23.06 -0.22 12.56
N LYS A 220 23.04 -0.68 13.82
CA LYS A 220 23.59 0.07 14.95
C LYS A 220 25.09 0.27 14.81
N PHE A 221 25.84 -0.77 14.43
CA PHE A 221 27.27 -0.64 14.21
C PHE A 221 27.58 0.39 13.10
N LEU A 222 26.86 0.32 11.98
CA LEU A 222 27.00 1.28 10.88
C LEU A 222 26.65 2.70 11.33
N ALA A 223 25.51 2.87 12.01
CA ALA A 223 25.10 4.19 12.49
C ALA A 223 26.05 4.73 13.56
N ASP A 224 26.31 3.98 14.62
CA ASP A 224 27.05 4.50 15.78
C ASP A 224 28.56 4.63 15.50
N LYS A 225 29.15 3.67 14.77
CA LYS A 225 30.60 3.63 14.57
C LYS A 225 31.04 4.24 13.25
N LEU A 226 30.32 3.94 12.15
CA LEU A 226 30.73 4.43 10.84
C LEU A 226 30.16 5.83 10.56
N ASP A 227 28.88 6.05 10.80
CA ASP A 227 28.23 7.33 10.51
C ASP A 227 28.55 8.36 11.60
N TRP A 228 28.13 8.12 12.84
CA TRP A 228 28.33 9.11 13.90
C TRP A 228 29.78 9.25 14.35
N ALA A 229 30.46 8.17 14.80
CA ALA A 229 31.79 8.31 15.35
C ALA A 229 32.89 8.63 14.29
N PHE A 230 32.83 7.97 13.12
CA PHE A 230 33.86 8.18 12.09
C PHE A 230 33.53 9.37 11.19
N TRP A 231 32.33 9.37 10.52
CA TRP A 231 32.04 10.46 9.58
C TRP A 231 31.68 11.76 10.28
N HIS A 232 30.77 11.72 11.27
CA HIS A 232 30.32 12.95 11.92
C HIS A 232 31.37 13.51 12.89
N ASP A 233 31.77 12.75 13.91
CA ASP A 233 32.64 13.27 14.98
C ASP A 233 34.09 13.42 14.50
N TYR A 234 34.64 12.40 13.81
CA TYR A 234 36.03 12.44 13.40
C TYR A 234 36.23 13.24 12.11
N ILE A 235 35.59 12.89 11.01
CA ILE A 235 35.80 13.57 9.72
C ILE A 235 35.15 14.96 9.72
N HIS A 236 33.87 15.07 10.02
CA HIS A 236 33.17 16.35 9.96
C HIS A 236 33.64 17.30 11.05
N ASP A 237 33.54 16.91 12.35
CA ASP A 237 33.82 17.83 13.45
C ASP A 237 35.31 18.04 13.68
N THR A 238 36.13 16.97 13.60
CA THR A 238 37.59 17.13 13.92
C THR A 238 38.38 17.52 12.69
N VAL A 239 38.23 16.81 11.56
CA VAL A 239 39.06 17.09 10.37
C VAL A 239 38.53 18.31 9.61
N ILE A 240 37.25 18.31 9.26
CA ILE A 240 36.67 19.40 8.47
C ILE A 240 36.42 20.62 9.33
N PHE A 241 35.61 20.52 10.38
CA PHE A 241 35.17 21.69 11.14
C PHE A 241 36.30 22.30 11.98
N LYS A 242 37.04 21.51 12.78
CA LYS A 242 38.17 22.04 13.57
C LYS A 242 39.42 22.29 12.72
N GLY A 243 39.78 21.35 11.84
CA GLY A 243 40.94 21.49 10.96
C GLY A 243 40.72 22.55 9.88
N PHE A 244 39.60 22.50 9.18
CA PHE A 244 39.27 23.48 8.16
C PHE A 244 38.90 24.85 8.73
N ASN A 245 38.23 24.91 9.90
CA ASN A 245 38.00 26.17 10.61
C ASN A 245 39.26 26.85 11.10
N ALA A 246 40.24 26.09 11.56
CA ALA A 246 41.50 26.70 12.00
C ALA A 246 42.30 27.34 10.83
N VAL A 247 42.22 26.76 9.63
CA VAL A 247 43.01 27.21 8.48
C VAL A 247 42.19 28.11 7.53
N ILE A 248 41.01 27.66 7.14
CA ILE A 248 40.21 28.32 6.10
C ILE A 248 39.23 29.35 6.67
N PHE A 249 38.56 29.06 7.78
CA PHE A 249 37.58 30.01 8.33
C PHE A 249 38.28 31.27 8.94
N LYS A 250 39.49 31.09 9.55
CA LYS A 250 40.30 32.25 9.92
C LYS A 250 40.77 33.00 8.70
N GLY A 251 41.18 32.29 7.62
CA GLY A 251 41.54 32.90 6.34
C GLY A 251 40.35 33.56 5.66
N PHE A 252 39.23 32.89 5.58
CA PHE A 252 38.00 33.44 5.02
C PHE A 252 37.44 34.61 5.83
N ASN A 253 37.47 34.55 7.17
CA ASN A 253 37.09 35.68 8.01
C ASN A 253 38.05 36.86 7.84
N ALA A 254 39.35 36.62 7.71
CA ALA A 254 40.31 37.68 7.44
C ALA A 254 40.07 38.31 6.05
N ILE A 255 39.85 37.49 5.03
CA ILE A 255 39.47 37.95 3.67
C ILE A 255 38.10 38.63 3.69
N GLY A 256 37.12 38.04 4.40
CA GLY A 256 35.79 38.64 4.55
C GLY A 256 35.82 40.00 5.24
N GLN A 257 36.63 40.17 6.30
CA GLN A 257 36.83 41.45 6.96
C GLN A 257 37.59 42.44 6.09
N LEU A 258 38.56 41.94 5.29
CA LEU A 258 39.32 42.77 4.37
C LEU A 258 38.43 43.28 3.21
N LEU A 259 37.50 42.48 2.76
CA LEU A 259 36.59 42.82 1.66
C LEU A 259 35.31 43.52 2.12
N SER A 260 34.79 43.20 3.32
CA SER A 260 33.50 43.75 3.79
C SER A 260 33.56 45.27 3.96
N LYS A 261 34.60 45.82 4.55
CA LYS A 261 34.69 47.26 4.72
C LYS A 261 34.86 48.06 3.40
N PRO A 262 35.84 47.74 2.52
CA PRO A 262 35.98 48.49 1.27
C PRO A 262 34.97 48.12 0.20
N VAL A 263 34.56 46.84 0.11
CA VAL A 263 33.65 46.36 -0.97
C VAL A 263 32.18 46.48 -0.57
N ASP A 264 31.82 45.94 0.57
CA ASP A 264 30.41 45.95 1.01
C ASP A 264 29.97 47.33 1.44
N VAL A 265 30.64 47.93 2.44
CA VAL A 265 30.31 49.26 2.96
C VAL A 265 30.74 50.38 2.00
N GLY A 266 31.92 50.26 1.36
CA GLY A 266 32.44 51.29 0.49
C GLY A 266 31.79 51.31 -0.90
N ILE A 267 31.72 50.16 -1.55
CA ILE A 267 31.23 50.06 -2.94
C ILE A 267 29.74 49.75 -2.99
N ILE A 268 29.29 48.64 -2.38
CA ILE A 268 27.90 48.18 -2.50
C ILE A 268 26.96 49.14 -1.80
N ASP A 269 27.18 49.46 -0.54
CA ASP A 269 26.37 50.44 0.19
C ASP A 269 26.53 51.82 -0.42
N GLY A 270 27.73 52.16 -0.93
CA GLY A 270 27.95 53.42 -1.66
C GLY A 270 27.05 53.51 -2.93
N ILE A 271 27.00 52.45 -3.72
CA ILE A 271 26.15 52.39 -4.93
C ILE A 271 24.66 52.44 -4.54
N VAL A 272 24.24 51.66 -3.56
CA VAL A 272 22.83 51.64 -3.09
C VAL A 272 22.42 53.02 -2.57
N ASN A 273 23.27 53.67 -1.78
CA ASN A 273 23.04 55.03 -1.27
C ASN A 273 23.08 56.06 -2.38
N ALA A 274 23.93 55.92 -3.39
CA ALA A 274 23.96 56.75 -4.57
C ALA A 274 22.66 56.65 -5.39
N VAL A 275 22.14 55.42 -5.62
CA VAL A 275 20.85 55.21 -6.26
C VAL A 275 19.72 55.90 -5.46
N GLY A 276 19.71 55.70 -4.14
CA GLY A 276 18.77 56.39 -3.25
C GLY A 276 18.88 57.94 -3.31
N ALA A 277 20.11 58.44 -3.46
CA ALA A 277 20.34 59.88 -3.62
C ALA A 277 19.83 60.41 -4.97
N VAL A 278 20.07 59.66 -6.05
CA VAL A 278 19.54 59.96 -7.39
C VAL A 278 18.00 59.97 -7.39
N VAL A 279 17.37 58.97 -6.78
CA VAL A 279 15.91 58.92 -6.65
C VAL A 279 15.39 60.10 -5.85
N ARG A 280 16.04 60.47 -4.75
CA ARG A 280 15.68 61.66 -3.97
C ARG A 280 15.84 62.94 -4.79
N TRP A 281 16.91 63.07 -5.55
CA TRP A 281 17.16 64.21 -6.41
C TRP A 281 16.07 64.31 -7.50
N ILE A 282 15.75 63.21 -8.19
CA ILE A 282 14.66 63.18 -9.19
C ILE A 282 13.32 63.55 -8.53
N ALA A 283 13.05 63.00 -7.34
CA ALA A 283 11.81 63.31 -6.61
C ALA A 283 11.76 64.78 -6.18
N GLN A 284 12.87 65.40 -5.78
CA GLN A 284 12.94 66.82 -5.47
C GLN A 284 12.72 67.69 -6.71
N TRP A 285 13.33 67.29 -7.85
CA TRP A 285 13.12 67.97 -9.11
C TRP A 285 11.66 67.86 -9.58
N GLY A 286 11.08 66.64 -9.47
CA GLY A 286 9.66 66.36 -9.77
C GLY A 286 8.70 67.16 -8.88
N ARG A 287 9.05 67.39 -7.59
CA ARG A 287 8.25 68.26 -6.70
C ARG A 287 8.20 69.69 -7.16
N GLY A 288 9.25 70.20 -7.85
CA GLY A 288 9.23 71.56 -8.44
C GLY A 288 8.17 71.72 -9.53
N LEU A 289 7.77 70.64 -10.17
CA LEU A 289 6.69 70.62 -11.15
C LEU A 289 5.27 70.66 -10.51
N GLN A 290 5.20 70.29 -9.23
CA GLN A 290 3.93 70.34 -8.47
C GLN A 290 3.75 71.69 -7.82
N THR A 291 3.15 72.59 -8.55
CA THR A 291 2.91 73.97 -8.09
C THR A 291 1.78 74.10 -7.05
N GLY A 292 1.05 72.98 -6.76
CA GLY A 292 -0.09 73.02 -5.83
C GLY A 292 -1.35 73.75 -6.30
N TYR A 293 -1.27 74.47 -7.39
CA TYR A 293 -2.41 75.21 -7.93
C TYR A 293 -3.14 74.43 -9.01
N VAL A 294 -4.39 74.07 -8.76
CA VAL A 294 -5.27 73.31 -9.70
C VAL A 294 -5.28 73.97 -11.10
N ARG A 295 -5.23 75.30 -11.17
CA ARG A 295 -5.17 76.06 -12.42
C ARG A 295 -3.96 75.72 -13.30
N THR A 296 -2.77 75.39 -12.69
CA THR A 296 -1.58 75.07 -13.44
C THR A 296 -1.70 73.68 -14.05
N TYR A 297 -2.29 72.74 -13.33
CA TYR A 297 -2.55 71.38 -13.85
C TYR A 297 -3.58 71.35 -14.97
N ALA A 298 -4.63 72.22 -14.85
CA ALA A 298 -5.62 72.36 -15.90
C ALA A 298 -5.02 72.95 -17.20
N VAL A 299 -4.12 73.92 -17.08
CA VAL A 299 -3.40 74.51 -18.24
C VAL A 299 -2.45 73.52 -18.88
N THR A 300 -1.70 72.75 -18.09
CA THR A 300 -0.78 71.70 -18.63
C THR A 300 -1.54 70.51 -19.29
N LEU A 301 -2.69 70.15 -18.76
CA LEU A 301 -3.56 69.12 -19.36
C LEU A 301 -4.14 69.67 -20.70
N LEU A 302 -4.61 70.91 -20.72
CA LEU A 302 -5.11 71.55 -21.94
C LEU A 302 -4.03 71.68 -23.01
N LEU A 303 -2.80 72.06 -22.63
CA LEU A 303 -1.65 72.09 -23.52
C LEU A 303 -1.28 70.68 -24.05
N GLY A 304 -1.37 69.65 -23.22
CA GLY A 304 -1.16 68.26 -23.63
C GLY A 304 -2.17 67.79 -24.65
N VAL A 305 -3.46 68.14 -24.45
CA VAL A 305 -4.52 67.80 -25.40
C VAL A 305 -4.33 68.58 -26.73
N VAL A 306 -3.98 69.83 -26.66
CA VAL A 306 -3.67 70.60 -27.87
C VAL A 306 -2.47 70.02 -28.62
N LEU A 307 -1.40 69.61 -27.91
CA LEU A 307 -0.26 69.02 -28.54
C LEU A 307 -0.60 67.67 -29.23
N VAL A 308 -1.41 66.85 -28.60
CA VAL A 308 -1.89 65.55 -29.17
C VAL A 308 -2.76 65.88 -30.46
N ILE A 309 -3.63 66.81 -30.39
CA ILE A 309 -4.46 67.24 -31.55
C ILE A 309 -3.56 67.75 -32.68
N VAL A 310 -2.57 68.57 -32.39
CA VAL A 310 -1.62 69.05 -33.39
C VAL A 310 -0.82 67.89 -34.00
N LEU A 311 -0.32 66.99 -33.19
CA LEU A 311 0.40 65.82 -33.69
C LEU A 311 -0.47 64.89 -34.54
N LEU A 312 -1.77 64.78 -34.26
CA LEU A 312 -2.70 63.96 -35.07
C LEU A 312 -3.10 64.70 -36.38
N ILE A 313 -3.15 66.00 -36.40
CA ILE A 313 -3.52 66.77 -37.58
C ILE A 313 -2.30 67.02 -38.51
N LEU A 314 -1.08 67.10 -37.95
CA LEU A 314 0.12 67.37 -38.73
C LEU A 314 0.33 66.39 -39.91
N PRO A 315 0.18 65.06 -39.73
CA PRO A 315 0.30 64.13 -40.83
C PRO A 315 -0.80 64.29 -41.89
N ALA A 316 -2.02 64.63 -41.47
CA ALA A 316 -3.12 64.86 -42.41
C ALA A 316 -2.92 66.13 -43.25
N LEU A 317 -2.28 67.14 -42.70
CA LEU A 317 -1.96 68.40 -43.42
C LEU A 317 -0.73 68.25 -44.36
N THR A 318 0.17 67.26 -44.04
CA THR A 318 1.33 66.97 -44.91
C THR A 318 0.99 66.04 -46.04
N GLN A 319 -0.11 65.29 -45.96
CA GLN A 319 -0.60 64.39 -47.03
C GLN A 319 -1.55 65.13 -48.01
N ALA A 320 -1.95 66.38 -47.74
CA ALA A 320 -2.84 67.16 -48.55
C ALA A 320 -2.11 68.19 -49.46
N ARG A 321 -0.81 67.97 -49.65
CA ARG A 321 -0.02 68.74 -50.65
C ARG A 321 0.49 67.80 -51.78
#